data_e9bc259dbad013dc86c8bae3ca9cb97a
#
_entry.id   e9bc259dbad013dc86c8bae3ca9cb97a
#
_cell.length_a   1.000
_cell.length_b   1.000
_cell.length_c   1.000
_cell.angle_alpha   90.00
_cell.angle_beta   90.00
_cell.angle_gamma   90.00
#
_symmetry.space_group_name_H-M   'P 1'
#
loop_
_entity.id
_entity.type
_entity.pdbx_description
1 polymer ?
#
loop_
_entity_poly.entity_id
_entity_poly.type
_entity_poly.pdbx_seq_one_letter_code
_entity_poly.pdbx_strand_id
1 'polypeptide(L)'
;PMYLVNGYERIAQEYADAGMSVVFTGHMHAVDIAAMTTKAGNTFYDIETGSALTYPCPVRFVDLRRSTVGGETSTYMSVSTKTHTGPIHYTDPATGTAHVIDDLTEYAREFGFSTDMLKTVAGDFVKSFFGKYLPNDTWPVTKIVANIDQIIDDVAAVPIADGKNLLDFANWIYQCNLAGEDDGNYPAW
;
A
#
# COMPACT_ATOMS: atom_id res chain seq x y z
N PRO A 1 12.06 2.84 11.66
CA PRO A 1 11.40 2.40 10.43
C PRO A 1 11.67 3.40 9.32
N MET A 2 11.90 2.94 8.10
CA MET A 2 12.34 3.78 6.96
C MET A 2 11.28 4.79 6.48
N TYR A 3 10.03 4.65 6.87
CA TYR A 3 8.89 5.39 6.32
C TYR A 3 8.19 6.30 7.33
N LEU A 4 8.56 6.26 8.59
CA LEU A 4 8.05 7.17 9.60
C LEU A 4 8.99 8.36 9.78
N VAL A 5 8.41 9.53 9.98
CA VAL A 5 9.18 10.72 10.37
C VAL A 5 9.85 10.46 11.73
N ASN A 6 11.14 10.76 11.85
CA ASN A 6 11.87 10.57 13.11
C ASN A 6 11.22 11.40 14.23
N GLY A 7 10.87 10.74 15.34
CA GLY A 7 10.19 11.38 16.46
C GLY A 7 8.73 11.77 16.15
N TYR A 8 8.05 10.99 15.32
CA TYR A 8 6.69 11.23 14.86
C TYR A 8 5.70 11.49 16.01
N GLU A 9 5.82 10.77 17.12
CA GLU A 9 4.94 10.97 18.29
C GLU A 9 5.04 12.39 18.85
N ARG A 10 6.26 12.91 19.02
CA ARG A 10 6.51 14.26 19.50
C ARG A 10 6.04 15.30 18.47
N ILE A 11 6.33 15.08 17.20
CA ILE A 11 5.95 15.99 16.11
C ILE A 11 4.43 16.08 15.99
N ALA A 12 3.72 14.94 16.05
CA ALA A 12 2.27 14.93 16.02
C ALA A 12 1.64 15.69 17.19
N GLN A 13 2.21 15.56 18.41
CA GLN A 13 1.77 16.35 19.56
C GLN A 13 2.01 17.85 19.36
N GLU A 14 3.20 18.24 18.90
CA GLU A 14 3.53 19.64 18.63
C GLU A 14 2.61 20.27 17.57
N TYR A 15 2.29 19.51 16.52
CA TYR A 15 1.38 19.95 15.46
C TYR A 15 -0.06 20.10 15.97
N ALA A 16 -0.55 19.12 16.73
CA ALA A 16 -1.88 19.19 17.32
C ALA A 16 -2.01 20.37 18.29
N ASP A 17 -1.01 20.60 19.14
CA ASP A 17 -0.99 21.71 20.10
C ASP A 17 -0.78 23.07 19.40
N ALA A 18 -0.21 23.09 18.20
CA ALA A 18 -0.16 24.27 17.34
C ALA A 18 -1.45 24.52 16.53
N GLY A 19 -2.47 23.66 16.67
CA GLY A 19 -3.78 23.83 16.03
C GLY A 19 -3.97 23.05 14.73
N MET A 20 -3.04 22.17 14.34
CA MET A 20 -3.26 21.25 13.22
C MET A 20 -4.16 20.11 13.68
N SER A 21 -5.24 19.85 12.94
CA SER A 21 -6.20 18.79 13.31
C SER A 21 -6.10 17.56 12.42
N VAL A 22 -5.47 17.69 11.25
CA VAL A 22 -5.39 16.60 10.26
C VAL A 22 -4.13 16.69 9.41
N VAL A 23 -3.61 15.54 9.05
CA VAL A 23 -2.62 15.35 7.98
C VAL A 23 -3.12 14.26 7.02
N PHE A 24 -2.82 14.43 5.76
CA PHE A 24 -3.05 13.41 4.73
C PHE A 24 -1.71 12.78 4.38
N THR A 25 -1.64 11.47 4.51
CA THR A 25 -0.43 10.68 4.27
C THR A 25 -0.66 9.60 3.21
N GLY A 26 0.38 8.91 2.86
CA GLY A 26 0.38 7.83 1.88
C GLY A 26 1.71 7.07 1.93
N HIS A 27 2.14 6.52 0.80
CA HIS A 27 3.38 5.78 0.61
C HIS A 27 3.32 4.31 0.99
N MET A 28 2.73 3.95 2.11
CA MET A 28 2.55 2.54 2.51
C MET A 28 1.41 1.85 1.77
N HIS A 29 0.63 2.63 1.01
CA HIS A 29 -0.52 2.20 0.23
C HIS A 29 -1.66 1.59 1.09
N ALA A 30 -1.61 1.76 2.40
CA ALA A 30 -2.69 1.35 3.29
C ALA A 30 -3.86 2.36 3.26
N VAL A 31 -5.06 1.89 3.57
CA VAL A 31 -6.25 2.72 3.73
C VAL A 31 -6.56 2.77 5.22
N ASP A 32 -6.09 3.80 5.89
CA ASP A 32 -6.19 3.88 7.35
C ASP A 32 -6.50 5.30 7.85
N ILE A 33 -7.09 5.40 9.04
CA ILE A 33 -7.30 6.67 9.76
C ILE A 33 -6.89 6.46 11.21
N ALA A 34 -5.74 7.00 11.57
CA ALA A 34 -5.27 7.01 12.94
C ALA A 34 -5.63 8.33 13.65
N ALA A 35 -5.87 8.27 14.95
CA ALA A 35 -6.14 9.44 15.75
C ALA A 35 -5.28 9.45 17.02
N MET A 36 -4.85 10.64 17.41
CA MET A 36 -4.14 10.89 18.67
C MET A 36 -4.76 12.09 19.38
N THR A 37 -4.94 11.99 20.69
CA THR A 37 -5.33 13.13 21.53
C THR A 37 -4.17 13.52 22.44
N THR A 38 -3.77 14.79 22.41
CA THR A 38 -2.69 15.33 23.24
C THR A 38 -3.16 15.50 24.70
N LYS A 39 -2.19 15.72 25.60
CA LYS A 39 -2.51 16.04 27.01
C LYS A 39 -3.30 17.34 27.16
N ALA A 40 -3.20 18.25 26.20
CA ALA A 40 -3.99 19.49 26.17
C ALA A 40 -5.42 19.29 25.66
N GLY A 41 -5.78 18.07 25.20
CA GLY A 41 -7.09 17.72 24.69
C GLY A 41 -7.28 17.99 23.20
N ASN A 42 -6.21 18.34 22.47
CA ASN A 42 -6.27 18.55 21.03
C ASN A 42 -6.19 17.19 20.30
N THR A 43 -7.10 16.96 19.35
CA THR A 43 -7.10 15.74 18.55
C THR A 43 -6.48 15.99 17.17
N PHE A 44 -5.64 15.08 16.77
CA PHE A 44 -4.94 15.08 15.50
C PHE A 44 -5.23 13.77 14.75
N TYR A 45 -5.60 13.86 13.49
CA TYR A 45 -5.91 12.74 12.63
C TYR A 45 -4.83 12.58 11.56
N ASP A 46 -4.35 11.37 11.36
CA ASP A 46 -3.56 10.96 10.20
C ASP A 46 -4.48 10.15 9.30
N ILE A 47 -4.68 10.63 8.07
CA ILE A 47 -5.54 9.99 7.06
C ILE A 47 -4.64 9.46 5.96
N GLU A 48 -4.29 8.18 6.08
CA GLU A 48 -3.51 7.50 5.05
C GLU A 48 -4.42 7.05 3.92
N THR A 49 -3.98 7.33 2.69
CA THR A 49 -4.69 6.93 1.48
C THR A 49 -3.84 5.95 0.70
N GLY A 50 -4.41 4.81 0.36
CA GLY A 50 -3.79 3.82 -0.50
C GLY A 50 -3.54 4.32 -1.92
N SER A 51 -2.85 3.52 -2.70
CA SER A 51 -2.61 3.82 -4.10
C SER A 51 -3.84 3.48 -4.95
N ALA A 52 -4.17 4.34 -5.90
CA ALA A 52 -5.22 4.07 -6.87
C ALA A 52 -4.93 2.89 -7.81
N LEU A 53 -3.71 2.33 -7.76
CA LEU A 53 -3.25 1.21 -8.60
C LEU A 53 -2.91 -0.04 -7.78
N THR A 54 -3.09 -0.01 -6.46
CA THR A 54 -2.93 -1.17 -5.59
C THR A 54 -4.24 -1.51 -4.91
N TYR A 55 -4.50 -2.80 -4.64
CA TYR A 55 -5.72 -3.21 -3.94
C TYR A 55 -5.94 -2.40 -2.65
N PRO A 56 -7.16 -1.91 -2.36
CA PRO A 56 -8.39 -2.01 -3.12
C PRO A 56 -8.63 -0.86 -4.12
N CYS A 57 -7.60 -0.22 -4.64
CA CYS A 57 -7.65 0.92 -5.59
C CYS A 57 -8.46 2.10 -5.05
N PRO A 58 -8.12 2.61 -3.87
CA PRO A 58 -8.93 3.58 -3.16
C PRO A 58 -8.77 5.00 -3.73
N VAL A 59 -9.87 5.74 -3.67
CA VAL A 59 -9.87 7.20 -3.90
C VAL A 59 -10.61 7.83 -2.72
N ARG A 60 -9.97 8.75 -2.02
CA ARG A 60 -10.60 9.48 -0.92
C ARG A 60 -11.21 10.79 -1.40
N PHE A 61 -12.42 11.05 -0.92
CA PHE A 61 -13.13 12.31 -1.12
C PHE A 61 -13.18 13.05 0.21
N VAL A 62 -12.76 14.30 0.20
CA VAL A 62 -12.73 15.16 1.39
C VAL A 62 -13.64 16.34 1.15
N ASP A 63 -14.66 16.51 1.99
CA ASP A 63 -15.59 17.65 1.98
C ASP A 63 -15.30 18.52 3.21
N LEU A 64 -14.89 19.75 2.98
CA LEU A 64 -14.63 20.74 4.01
C LEU A 64 -15.74 21.79 4.01
N ARG A 65 -16.44 21.91 5.14
CA ARG A 65 -17.53 22.88 5.33
C ARG A 65 -17.19 23.81 6.47
N ARG A 66 -17.33 25.10 6.21
CA ARG A 66 -17.18 26.14 7.22
C ARG A 66 -18.54 26.79 7.48
N SER A 67 -18.94 26.89 8.74
CA SER A 67 -20.18 27.51 9.17
C SER A 67 -19.90 28.55 10.25
N THR A 68 -20.58 29.68 10.18
CA THR A 68 -20.53 30.74 11.21
C THR A 68 -21.94 30.97 11.75
N VAL A 69 -22.13 30.70 13.02
CA VAL A 69 -23.42 30.89 13.70
C VAL A 69 -23.16 31.67 14.99
N GLY A 70 -23.88 32.78 15.19
CA GLY A 70 -23.74 33.62 16.39
C GLY A 70 -22.33 34.23 16.55
N GLY A 71 -21.57 34.41 15.49
CA GLY A 71 -20.19 34.90 15.52
C GLY A 71 -19.12 33.82 15.77
N GLU A 72 -19.53 32.60 16.09
CA GLU A 72 -18.63 31.46 16.20
C GLU A 72 -18.48 30.74 14.88
N THR A 73 -17.25 30.44 14.48
CA THR A 73 -16.93 29.73 13.25
C THR A 73 -16.49 28.32 13.57
N SER A 74 -17.17 27.35 12.94
CA SER A 74 -16.82 25.92 13.01
C SER A 74 -16.44 25.41 11.63
N THR A 75 -15.43 24.55 11.57
CA THR A 75 -15.03 23.83 10.37
C THR A 75 -15.33 22.35 10.57
N TYR A 76 -16.01 21.76 9.61
CA TYR A 76 -16.33 20.33 9.58
C TYR A 76 -15.63 19.70 8.39
N MET A 77 -15.09 18.53 8.60
CA MET A 77 -14.50 17.70 7.55
C MET A 77 -15.22 16.35 7.53
N SER A 78 -15.62 15.90 6.36
CA SER A 78 -16.00 14.51 6.14
C SER A 78 -15.07 13.87 5.14
N VAL A 79 -14.70 12.62 5.41
CA VAL A 79 -13.84 11.80 4.55
C VAL A 79 -14.62 10.57 4.16
N SER A 80 -14.62 10.26 2.86
CA SER A 80 -15.21 9.03 2.35
C SER A 80 -14.25 8.39 1.35
N THR A 81 -14.24 7.05 1.35
CA THR A 81 -13.41 6.27 0.44
C THR A 81 -14.30 5.58 -0.58
N LYS A 82 -13.88 5.56 -1.83
CA LYS A 82 -14.49 4.76 -2.89
C LYS A 82 -13.40 3.92 -3.56
N THR A 83 -13.73 2.69 -3.85
CA THR A 83 -12.91 1.80 -4.64
C THR A 83 -13.18 2.05 -6.13
N HIS A 84 -12.13 2.15 -6.93
CA HIS A 84 -12.29 2.27 -8.37
C HIS A 84 -12.35 0.89 -9.01
N THR A 85 -13.51 0.50 -9.47
CA THR A 85 -13.77 -0.81 -10.10
C THR A 85 -13.99 -0.75 -11.60
N GLY A 86 -14.17 0.45 -12.17
CA GLY A 86 -14.50 0.63 -13.58
C GLY A 86 -13.35 0.25 -14.53
N PRO A 87 -13.66 0.07 -15.82
CA PRO A 87 -12.66 -0.30 -16.80
C PRO A 87 -11.63 0.81 -17.02
N ILE A 88 -10.37 0.38 -17.16
CA ILE A 88 -9.24 1.24 -17.52
C ILE A 88 -8.80 0.89 -18.92
N HIS A 89 -8.79 1.89 -19.80
CA HIS A 89 -8.25 1.77 -21.14
C HIS A 89 -6.87 2.41 -21.19
N TYR A 90 -5.89 1.67 -21.64
CA TYR A 90 -4.54 2.21 -21.81
C TYR A 90 -3.87 1.66 -23.07
N THR A 91 -2.88 2.36 -23.55
CA THR A 91 -2.04 1.92 -24.67
C THR A 91 -0.64 1.67 -24.15
N ASP A 92 -0.12 0.46 -24.34
CA ASP A 92 1.25 0.13 -23.98
C ASP A 92 2.21 1.01 -24.78
N PRO A 93 3.01 1.86 -24.12
CA PRO A 93 3.91 2.76 -24.82
C PRO A 93 5.06 2.07 -25.56
N ALA A 94 5.40 0.83 -25.20
CA ALA A 94 6.48 0.07 -25.83
C ALA A 94 6.01 -0.62 -27.13
N THR A 95 4.78 -1.11 -27.15
CA THR A 95 4.24 -1.89 -28.27
C THR A 95 3.19 -1.15 -29.10
N GLY A 96 2.59 -0.07 -28.57
CA GLY A 96 1.46 0.61 -29.16
C GLY A 96 0.14 -0.17 -29.08
N THR A 97 0.12 -1.27 -28.34
CA THR A 97 -1.07 -2.13 -28.21
C THR A 97 -2.07 -1.53 -27.24
N ALA A 98 -3.34 -1.48 -27.62
CA ALA A 98 -4.43 -1.07 -26.74
C ALA A 98 -4.86 -2.22 -25.84
N HIS A 99 -5.05 -1.91 -24.56
CA HIS A 99 -5.47 -2.85 -23.52
C HIS A 99 -6.67 -2.30 -22.77
N VAL A 100 -7.47 -3.21 -22.20
CA VAL A 100 -8.56 -2.90 -21.28
C VAL A 100 -8.40 -3.76 -20.04
N ILE A 101 -8.50 -3.14 -18.88
CA ILE A 101 -8.66 -3.81 -17.59
C ILE A 101 -10.11 -3.59 -17.20
N ASP A 102 -10.93 -4.62 -17.24
CA ASP A 102 -12.38 -4.51 -17.02
C ASP A 102 -12.74 -4.15 -15.58
N ASP A 103 -12.03 -4.72 -14.61
CA ASP A 103 -12.12 -4.40 -13.19
C ASP A 103 -10.72 -4.16 -12.62
N LEU A 104 -10.44 -2.90 -12.29
CA LEU A 104 -9.12 -2.51 -11.77
C LEU A 104 -8.84 -3.11 -10.40
N THR A 105 -9.84 -3.22 -9.54
CA THR A 105 -9.67 -3.79 -8.18
C THR A 105 -9.33 -5.27 -8.26
N GLU A 106 -10.04 -6.02 -9.09
CA GLU A 106 -9.76 -7.44 -9.30
C GLU A 106 -8.38 -7.65 -9.94
N TYR A 107 -8.04 -6.86 -10.94
CA TYR A 107 -6.72 -6.87 -11.55
C TYR A 107 -5.60 -6.57 -10.52
N ALA A 108 -5.77 -5.54 -9.70
CA ALA A 108 -4.81 -5.20 -8.65
C ALA A 108 -4.69 -6.30 -7.60
N ARG A 109 -5.79 -6.98 -7.28
CA ARG A 109 -5.80 -8.12 -6.37
C ARG A 109 -5.01 -9.31 -6.92
N GLU A 110 -5.19 -9.64 -8.19
CA GLU A 110 -4.52 -10.76 -8.83
C GLU A 110 -3.06 -10.47 -9.16
N PHE A 111 -2.79 -9.28 -9.69
CA PHE A 111 -1.45 -8.90 -10.15
C PHE A 111 -0.54 -8.43 -9.02
N GLY A 112 -1.09 -7.83 -7.97
CA GLY A 112 -0.34 -7.11 -6.95
C GLY A 112 0.71 -7.93 -6.19
N PHE A 113 0.58 -9.28 -6.19
CA PHE A 113 1.53 -10.19 -5.52
C PHE A 113 1.71 -11.48 -6.32
N SER A 114 1.86 -11.34 -7.64
CA SER A 114 2.11 -12.49 -8.52
C SER A 114 3.59 -12.90 -8.48
N THR A 115 3.89 -14.14 -8.92
CA THR A 115 5.28 -14.60 -9.10
C THR A 115 6.03 -13.72 -10.09
N ASP A 116 5.37 -13.20 -11.11
CA ASP A 116 5.99 -12.31 -12.10
C ASP A 116 6.37 -10.96 -11.48
N MET A 117 5.52 -10.41 -10.61
CA MET A 117 5.87 -9.20 -9.84
C MET A 117 7.04 -9.47 -8.89
N LEU A 118 7.03 -10.59 -8.17
CA LEU A 118 8.12 -10.97 -7.28
C LEU A 118 9.44 -11.17 -8.03
N LYS A 119 9.41 -11.79 -9.22
CA LYS A 119 10.60 -11.94 -10.07
C LYS A 119 11.11 -10.59 -10.57
N THR A 120 10.22 -9.70 -10.97
CA THR A 120 10.59 -8.37 -11.47
C THR A 120 11.17 -7.51 -10.34
N VAL A 121 10.47 -7.40 -9.20
CA VAL A 121 10.86 -6.47 -8.13
C VAL A 121 11.93 -7.08 -7.22
N ALA A 122 11.66 -8.23 -6.64
CA ALA A 122 12.58 -8.86 -5.70
C ALA A 122 13.74 -9.56 -6.42
N GLY A 123 13.48 -10.26 -7.53
CA GLY A 123 14.47 -10.94 -8.31
C GLY A 123 15.47 -9.96 -8.91
N ASP A 124 15.03 -8.90 -9.53
CA ASP A 124 15.91 -7.87 -10.11
C ASP A 124 16.67 -7.08 -9.04
N PHE A 125 16.06 -6.82 -7.90
CA PHE A 125 16.76 -6.25 -6.74
C PHE A 125 17.90 -7.15 -6.27
N VAL A 126 17.63 -8.44 -6.07
CA VAL A 126 18.64 -9.42 -5.64
C VAL A 126 19.77 -9.52 -6.68
N LYS A 127 19.44 -9.65 -7.96
CA LYS A 127 20.43 -9.70 -9.05
C LYS A 127 21.30 -8.44 -9.08
N SER A 128 20.68 -7.28 -9.00
CA SER A 128 21.37 -5.99 -9.03
C SER A 128 22.22 -5.75 -7.78
N PHE A 129 21.68 -6.01 -6.60
CA PHE A 129 22.38 -5.80 -5.34
C PHE A 129 23.60 -6.72 -5.20
N PHE A 130 23.40 -8.02 -5.36
CA PHE A 130 24.50 -8.98 -5.22
C PHE A 130 25.50 -8.87 -6.37
N GLY A 131 25.04 -8.62 -7.59
CA GLY A 131 25.95 -8.39 -8.70
C GLY A 131 26.83 -7.16 -8.58
N LYS A 132 26.36 -6.13 -7.82
CA LYS A 132 27.12 -4.90 -7.58
C LYS A 132 28.07 -4.99 -6.38
N TYR A 133 27.66 -5.66 -5.31
CA TYR A 133 28.35 -5.58 -4.02
C TYR A 133 29.07 -6.85 -3.61
N LEU A 134 28.83 -7.98 -4.29
CA LEU A 134 29.49 -9.24 -4.01
C LEU A 134 30.23 -9.75 -5.25
N PRO A 135 31.44 -10.29 -5.09
CA PRO A 135 32.16 -10.92 -6.19
C PRO A 135 31.35 -12.07 -6.83
N ASN A 136 31.35 -12.12 -8.16
CA ASN A 136 30.60 -13.13 -8.92
C ASN A 136 31.05 -14.58 -8.66
N ASP A 137 32.20 -14.78 -8.04
CA ASP A 137 32.78 -16.08 -7.69
C ASP A 137 32.47 -16.53 -6.27
N THR A 138 31.76 -15.71 -5.47
CA THR A 138 31.42 -16.03 -4.09
C THR A 138 30.25 -17.02 -4.02
N TRP A 139 30.56 -18.29 -3.78
CA TRP A 139 29.55 -19.29 -3.46
C TRP A 139 29.05 -19.10 -2.00
N PRO A 140 27.73 -19.19 -1.67
CA PRO A 140 26.59 -19.64 -2.50
C PRO A 140 25.87 -18.52 -3.27
N VAL A 141 26.31 -17.29 -3.22
CA VAL A 141 25.62 -16.10 -3.77
C VAL A 141 25.40 -16.22 -5.25
N THR A 142 26.41 -16.67 -6.02
CA THR A 142 26.28 -16.89 -7.47
C THR A 142 25.16 -17.85 -7.83
N LYS A 143 24.95 -18.90 -7.01
CA LYS A 143 23.85 -19.85 -7.23
C LYS A 143 22.48 -19.25 -6.90
N ILE A 144 22.39 -18.44 -5.85
CA ILE A 144 21.14 -17.72 -5.51
C ILE A 144 20.77 -16.76 -6.63
N VAL A 145 21.71 -15.93 -7.06
CA VAL A 145 21.46 -14.96 -8.15
C VAL A 145 21.10 -15.65 -9.48
N ALA A 146 21.79 -16.73 -9.82
CA ALA A 146 21.54 -17.46 -11.07
C ALA A 146 20.18 -18.22 -11.10
N ASN A 147 19.65 -18.57 -9.92
CA ASN A 147 18.43 -19.37 -9.80
C ASN A 147 17.29 -18.64 -9.07
N ILE A 148 17.38 -17.32 -8.89
CA ILE A 148 16.42 -16.57 -8.07
C ILE A 148 14.98 -16.72 -8.58
N ASP A 149 14.77 -16.76 -9.88
CA ASP A 149 13.44 -16.89 -10.46
C ASP A 149 12.84 -18.27 -10.14
N GLN A 150 13.67 -19.34 -10.22
CA GLN A 150 13.24 -20.68 -9.85
C GLN A 150 12.99 -20.80 -8.34
N ILE A 151 13.83 -20.17 -7.51
CA ILE A 151 13.64 -20.14 -6.05
C ILE A 151 12.31 -19.45 -5.70
N ILE A 152 11.98 -18.36 -6.38
CA ILE A 152 10.70 -17.67 -6.20
C ILE A 152 9.53 -18.59 -6.54
N ASP A 153 9.59 -19.29 -7.69
CA ASP A 153 8.55 -20.24 -8.08
C ASP A 153 8.40 -21.39 -7.08
N ASP A 154 9.52 -21.99 -6.66
CA ASP A 154 9.52 -23.11 -5.73
C ASP A 154 8.96 -22.70 -4.34
N VAL A 155 9.34 -21.53 -3.84
CA VAL A 155 8.84 -21.00 -2.56
C VAL A 155 7.36 -20.61 -2.67
N ALA A 156 6.97 -19.96 -3.76
CA ALA A 156 5.58 -19.57 -4.00
C ALA A 156 4.64 -20.79 -4.04
N ALA A 157 5.11 -21.91 -4.62
CA ALA A 157 4.33 -23.12 -4.79
C ALA A 157 4.26 -24.01 -3.53
N VAL A 158 4.93 -23.66 -2.42
CA VAL A 158 4.88 -24.47 -1.19
C VAL A 158 3.44 -24.59 -0.69
N PRO A 159 2.86 -25.80 -0.63
CA PRO A 159 1.47 -25.98 -0.18
C PRO A 159 1.37 -25.69 1.32
N ILE A 160 0.26 -25.08 1.73
CA ILE A 160 -0.02 -24.77 3.13
C ILE A 160 -1.30 -25.47 3.62
N ALA A 161 -2.46 -24.90 3.41
CA ALA A 161 -3.74 -25.42 3.86
C ALA A 161 -4.84 -25.15 2.82
N ASP A 162 -5.91 -25.91 2.85
CA ASP A 162 -7.13 -25.72 2.05
C ASP A 162 -6.89 -25.60 0.54
N GLY A 163 -5.87 -26.33 0.03
CA GLY A 163 -5.50 -26.30 -1.38
C GLY A 163 -4.77 -25.05 -1.83
N LYS A 164 -4.39 -24.19 -0.90
CA LYS A 164 -3.63 -22.95 -1.14
C LYS A 164 -2.13 -23.16 -0.95
N ASN A 165 -1.35 -22.24 -1.49
CA ASN A 165 0.11 -22.22 -1.40
C ASN A 165 0.62 -20.98 -0.65
N LEU A 166 1.93 -20.89 -0.48
CA LEU A 166 2.55 -19.80 0.26
C LEU A 166 2.35 -18.44 -0.43
N LEU A 167 2.26 -18.40 -1.76
CA LEU A 167 1.96 -17.17 -2.49
C LEU A 167 0.56 -16.67 -2.20
N ASP A 168 -0.43 -17.58 -2.16
CA ASP A 168 -1.82 -17.22 -1.80
C ASP A 168 -1.88 -16.59 -0.42
N PHE A 169 -1.15 -17.16 0.54
CA PHE A 169 -1.07 -16.64 1.90
C PHE A 169 -0.39 -15.27 1.98
N ALA A 170 0.74 -15.12 1.30
CA ALA A 170 1.45 -13.84 1.26
C ALA A 170 0.60 -12.75 0.60
N ASN A 171 -0.10 -13.09 -0.47
CA ASN A 171 -1.01 -12.19 -1.16
C ASN A 171 -2.19 -11.77 -0.27
N TRP A 172 -2.77 -12.73 0.43
CA TRP A 172 -3.85 -12.45 1.38
C TRP A 172 -3.41 -11.50 2.51
N ILE A 173 -2.25 -11.74 3.16
CA ILE A 173 -1.71 -10.85 4.19
C ILE A 173 -1.46 -9.44 3.62
N TYR A 174 -0.89 -9.36 2.42
CA TYR A 174 -0.62 -8.09 1.76
C TYR A 174 -1.91 -7.31 1.49
N GLN A 175 -2.94 -7.99 0.98
CA GLN A 175 -4.25 -7.39 0.74
C GLN A 175 -4.92 -6.93 2.03
N CYS A 176 -4.83 -7.70 3.12
CA CYS A 176 -5.32 -7.28 4.44
C CYS A 176 -4.62 -6.00 4.91
N ASN A 177 -3.29 -5.91 4.73
CA ASN A 177 -2.53 -4.72 5.10
C ASN A 177 -2.95 -3.49 4.27
N LEU A 178 -3.19 -3.67 2.99
CA LEU A 178 -3.61 -2.57 2.10
C LEU A 178 -5.05 -2.10 2.36
N ALA A 179 -5.94 -3.03 2.71
CA ALA A 179 -7.34 -2.73 3.01
C ALA A 179 -7.51 -1.86 4.26
N GLY A 180 -6.53 -1.91 5.19
CA GLY A 180 -6.59 -1.15 6.43
C GLY A 180 -7.61 -1.68 7.43
N GLU A 181 -7.79 -0.99 8.55
CA GLU A 181 -8.66 -1.44 9.63
C GLU A 181 -10.10 -0.91 9.51
N ASP A 182 -10.29 0.23 8.82
CA ASP A 182 -11.52 1.00 8.92
C ASP A 182 -12.66 0.52 8.00
N ASP A 183 -12.35 -0.16 6.90
CA ASP A 183 -13.36 -0.42 5.88
C ASP A 183 -14.00 -1.82 5.94
N GLY A 184 -13.53 -2.71 6.83
CA GLY A 184 -14.05 -4.07 6.93
C GLY A 184 -13.90 -4.89 5.63
N ASN A 185 -13.10 -4.39 4.72
CA ASN A 185 -12.89 -4.94 3.37
C ASN A 185 -11.75 -5.98 3.33
N TYR A 186 -11.58 -6.73 4.41
CA TYR A 186 -10.61 -7.81 4.39
C TYR A 186 -11.00 -8.85 3.35
N PRO A 187 -10.10 -9.22 2.44
CA PRO A 187 -10.36 -10.28 1.49
C PRO A 187 -10.60 -11.59 2.24
N ALA A 188 -11.54 -12.39 1.75
CA ALA A 188 -11.77 -13.72 2.31
C ALA A 188 -10.51 -14.60 2.15
N TRP A 189 -10.23 -15.38 3.18
CA TRP A 189 -9.19 -16.43 3.12
C TRP A 189 -9.60 -17.57 2.23
#